data_5cc3c140a1e2c49dd8ef2ba3aeda1826
#
_entry.id   5cc3c140a1e2c49dd8ef2ba3aeda1826
#
_cell.length_a   1.000
_cell.length_b   1.000
_cell.length_c   1.000
_cell.angle_alpha   90.00
_cell.angle_beta   90.00
_cell.angle_gamma   90.00
#
_symmetry.space_group_name_H-M   'P 1'
#
loop_
_entity.id
_entity.type
_entity.pdbx_description
1 polymer ?
#
loop_
_entity_poly.entity_id
_entity_poly.type
_entity_poly.pdbx_seq_one_letter_code
_entity_poly.pdbx_strand_id
1 'polypeptide(L)'
;MKNIEKYQSLLETGEVDALLLTSVYNRLYAAQYRVAEGVAVVTREGAYYFTDSRYIEAAEKNLKGFTVRMTHPGSSEIERINEVIGEHTIKKLGFEESDMTYAMFLEFQKELHAVLVPMQKKIDAFRAS
;
A
#
# COMPACT_ATOMS: atom_id res chain seq x y z
N MET A 1 -19.51 -3.76 3.80
CA MET A 1 -18.06 -3.91 4.05
C MET A 1 -17.31 -2.74 3.44
N LYS A 2 -16.44 -2.10 4.21
CA LYS A 2 -15.56 -1.05 3.69
C LYS A 2 -14.56 -1.66 2.72
N ASN A 3 -14.12 -0.87 1.72
CA ASN A 3 -13.19 -1.38 0.72
C ASN A 3 -11.85 -1.83 1.33
N ILE A 4 -11.38 -1.16 2.37
CA ILE A 4 -10.17 -1.58 3.09
C ILE A 4 -10.31 -3.02 3.58
N GLU A 5 -11.48 -3.35 4.12
CA GLU A 5 -11.72 -4.70 4.66
C GLU A 5 -11.66 -5.78 3.58
N LYS A 6 -11.99 -5.43 2.34
CA LYS A 6 -11.86 -6.37 1.22
C LYS A 6 -10.38 -6.73 0.98
N TYR A 7 -9.50 -5.74 1.04
CA TYR A 7 -8.07 -6.00 0.94
C TYR A 7 -7.56 -6.79 2.14
N GLN A 8 -8.04 -6.45 3.33
CA GLN A 8 -7.66 -7.17 4.55
C GLN A 8 -8.05 -8.64 4.49
N SER A 9 -9.16 -8.96 3.82
CA SER A 9 -9.60 -10.35 3.69
C SER A 9 -8.58 -11.21 2.92
N LEU A 10 -7.80 -10.62 2.02
CA LEU A 10 -6.76 -11.35 1.32
C LEU A 10 -5.62 -11.77 2.26
N LEU A 11 -5.46 -11.08 3.37
CA LEU A 11 -4.41 -11.36 4.33
C LEU A 11 -4.74 -12.57 5.22
N GLU A 12 -6.00 -12.98 5.25
CA GLU A 12 -6.44 -14.10 6.08
C GLU A 12 -5.86 -15.44 5.63
N THR A 13 -5.48 -15.55 4.36
CA THR A 13 -4.87 -16.78 3.84
C THR A 13 -3.48 -17.02 4.42
N GLY A 14 -2.83 -15.98 4.96
CA GLY A 14 -1.48 -16.09 5.49
C GLY A 14 -0.39 -16.07 4.43
N GLU A 15 -0.74 -15.90 3.16
CA GLU A 15 0.25 -15.85 2.08
C GLU A 15 1.13 -14.60 2.18
N VAL A 16 0.53 -13.46 2.56
CA VAL A 16 1.26 -12.22 2.84
C VAL A 16 0.73 -11.59 4.12
N ASP A 17 1.54 -10.72 4.70
CA ASP A 17 1.19 -10.04 5.96
C ASP A 17 0.59 -8.67 5.73
N ALA A 18 0.82 -8.10 4.58
CA ALA A 18 0.30 -6.78 4.21
C ALA A 18 0.30 -6.65 2.69
N LEU A 19 -0.39 -5.63 2.18
CA LEU A 19 -0.44 -5.33 0.75
C LEU A 19 0.07 -3.93 0.50
N LEU A 20 0.94 -3.79 -0.51
CA LEU A 20 1.40 -2.50 -1.01
C LEU A 20 0.62 -2.20 -2.28
N LEU A 21 -0.16 -1.12 -2.27
CA LEU A 21 -0.98 -0.69 -3.40
C LEU A 21 -0.34 0.53 -4.05
N THR A 22 0.13 0.36 -5.27
CA THR A 22 0.80 1.42 -6.02
C THR A 22 -0.05 1.95 -7.18
N SER A 23 -0.93 1.14 -7.75
CA SER A 23 -1.74 1.57 -8.89
C SER A 23 -2.77 2.62 -8.48
N VAL A 24 -3.05 3.53 -9.39
CA VAL A 24 -4.11 4.53 -9.20
C VAL A 24 -5.44 3.82 -8.92
N TYR A 25 -5.70 2.74 -9.64
CA TYR A 25 -6.94 2.00 -9.53
C TYR A 25 -7.14 1.42 -8.12
N ASN A 26 -6.16 0.69 -7.61
CA ASN A 26 -6.30 0.07 -6.29
C ASN A 26 -6.23 1.10 -5.16
N ARG A 27 -5.43 2.15 -5.31
CA ARG A 27 -5.41 3.23 -4.34
C ARG A 27 -6.78 3.92 -4.24
N LEU A 28 -7.39 4.20 -5.41
CA LEU A 28 -8.71 4.81 -5.46
C LEU A 28 -9.78 3.87 -4.88
N TYR A 29 -9.74 2.60 -5.25
CA TYR A 29 -10.72 1.63 -4.76
C TYR A 29 -10.65 1.48 -3.24
N ALA A 30 -9.45 1.36 -2.69
CA ALA A 30 -9.25 1.21 -1.25
C ALA A 30 -9.67 2.46 -0.48
N ALA A 31 -9.26 3.63 -0.96
CA ALA A 31 -9.46 4.90 -0.25
C ALA A 31 -10.82 5.54 -0.50
N GLN A 32 -11.47 5.19 -1.60
CA GLN A 32 -12.74 5.79 -2.04
C GLN A 32 -12.63 7.31 -2.21
N TYR A 33 -11.43 7.78 -2.47
CA TYR A 33 -11.09 9.17 -2.74
C TYR A 33 -9.81 9.20 -3.56
N ARG A 34 -9.78 10.02 -4.61
CA ARG A 34 -8.62 10.07 -5.49
C ARG A 34 -7.54 11.02 -4.98
N VAL A 35 -6.37 10.47 -4.69
CA VAL A 35 -5.15 11.24 -4.44
C VAL A 35 -4.23 11.01 -5.63
N ALA A 36 -3.77 12.08 -6.28
CA ALA A 36 -3.03 11.97 -7.53
C ALA A 36 -1.73 11.17 -7.40
N GLU A 37 -1.01 11.34 -6.30
CA GLU A 37 0.27 10.67 -6.09
C GLU A 37 0.28 9.97 -4.73
N GLY A 38 1.03 8.89 -4.63
CA GLY A 38 1.24 8.20 -3.37
C GLY A 38 1.19 6.70 -3.48
N VAL A 39 1.33 6.06 -2.34
CA VAL A 39 1.16 4.61 -2.21
C VAL A 39 0.38 4.30 -0.94
N ALA A 40 -0.27 3.16 -0.92
CA ALA A 40 -1.01 2.71 0.25
C ALA A 40 -0.46 1.38 0.74
N VAL A 41 -0.53 1.16 2.05
CA VAL A 41 -0.21 -0.14 2.65
C VAL A 41 -1.41 -0.55 3.51
N VAL A 42 -1.90 -1.77 3.27
CA VAL A 42 -3.01 -2.33 4.05
C VAL A 42 -2.46 -3.46 4.90
N THR A 43 -2.67 -3.36 6.21
CA THR A 43 -2.29 -4.40 7.17
C THR A 43 -3.55 -5.03 7.76
N ARG A 44 -3.39 -6.07 8.57
CA ARG A 44 -4.53 -6.71 9.24
C ARG A 44 -5.24 -5.75 10.20
N GLU A 45 -4.52 -4.80 10.78
CA GLU A 45 -5.05 -3.87 11.77
C GLU A 45 -5.44 -2.50 11.22
N GLY A 46 -5.01 -2.14 10.02
CA GLY A 46 -5.32 -0.80 9.50
C GLY A 46 -4.80 -0.56 8.11
N ALA A 47 -4.81 0.70 7.71
CA ALA A 47 -4.36 1.11 6.39
C ALA A 47 -3.60 2.43 6.49
N TYR A 48 -2.62 2.59 5.63
CA TYR A 48 -1.71 3.73 5.61
C TYR A 48 -1.66 4.30 4.20
N TYR A 49 -1.53 5.62 4.09
CA TYR A 49 -1.35 6.29 2.82
C TYR A 49 -0.18 7.26 2.92
N PHE A 50 0.73 7.18 1.97
CA PHE A 50 1.92 8.04 1.95
C PHE A 50 1.89 8.92 0.72
N THR A 51 1.91 10.23 0.93
CA THR A 51 1.91 11.20 -0.16
C THR A 51 2.72 12.44 0.23
N ASP A 52 3.02 13.29 -0.73
CA ASP A 52 3.88 14.45 -0.48
C ASP A 52 3.07 15.69 -0.07
N SER A 53 3.80 16.79 0.18
CA SER A 53 3.22 18.04 0.69
C SER A 53 2.14 18.65 -0.22
N ARG A 54 2.15 18.31 -1.50
CA ARG A 54 1.14 18.84 -2.44
C ARG A 54 -0.25 18.27 -2.15
N TYR A 55 -0.33 17.06 -1.61
CA TYR A 55 -1.59 16.33 -1.45
C TYR A 55 -1.92 15.96 -0.01
N ILE A 56 -0.99 16.21 0.93
CA ILE A 56 -1.13 15.72 2.31
C ILE A 56 -2.40 16.23 3.00
N GLU A 57 -2.71 17.51 2.83
CA GLU A 57 -3.85 18.11 3.49
C GLU A 57 -5.17 17.50 3.04
N ALA A 58 -5.34 17.34 1.73
CA ALA A 58 -6.53 16.70 1.17
C ALA A 58 -6.63 15.23 1.57
N ALA A 59 -5.48 14.53 1.62
CA ALA A 59 -5.45 13.14 2.04
C ALA A 59 -5.89 12.99 3.49
N GLU A 60 -5.34 13.80 4.39
CA GLU A 60 -5.71 13.74 5.80
C GLU A 60 -7.20 14.01 6.02
N LYS A 61 -7.76 14.94 5.24
CA LYS A 61 -9.16 15.31 5.36
C LYS A 61 -10.11 14.23 4.81
N ASN A 62 -9.73 13.55 3.73
CA ASN A 62 -10.65 12.73 2.94
C ASN A 62 -10.42 11.21 3.02
N LEU A 63 -9.26 10.75 3.45
CA LEU A 63 -8.98 9.31 3.51
C LEU A 63 -9.43 8.71 4.83
N LYS A 64 -10.70 8.35 4.90
CA LYS A 64 -11.28 7.75 6.10
C LYS A 64 -10.71 6.35 6.34
N GLY A 65 -10.31 6.09 7.57
CA GLY A 65 -9.76 4.79 7.95
C GLY A 65 -8.28 4.62 7.61
N PHE A 66 -7.63 5.66 7.10
CA PHE A 66 -6.19 5.63 6.80
C PHE A 66 -5.41 6.49 7.78
N THR A 67 -4.23 6.01 8.14
CA THR A 67 -3.20 6.83 8.78
C THR A 67 -2.38 7.42 7.64
N VAL A 68 -2.35 8.75 7.54
CA VAL A 68 -1.67 9.44 6.44
C VAL A 68 -0.33 9.96 6.93
N ARG A 69 0.74 9.67 6.18
CA ARG A 69 2.09 10.15 6.50
C ARG A 69 2.69 10.84 5.28
N MET A 70 3.45 11.90 5.53
CA MET A 70 4.02 12.69 4.45
C MET A 70 5.37 12.16 4.00
N THR A 71 5.58 12.16 2.69
CA THR A 71 6.90 11.94 2.10
C THR A 71 7.47 13.30 1.71
N HIS A 72 8.80 13.41 1.69
CA HIS A 72 9.49 14.64 1.29
C HIS A 72 10.90 14.29 0.81
N PRO A 73 11.62 15.24 0.18
CA PRO A 73 13.00 14.99 -0.22
C PRO A 73 13.82 14.52 0.99
N GLY A 74 14.49 13.38 0.84
CA GLY A 74 15.26 12.79 1.93
C GLY A 74 14.48 11.84 2.84
N SER A 75 13.15 11.72 2.64
CA SER A 75 12.32 10.79 3.41
C SER A 75 11.25 10.22 2.48
N SER A 76 11.62 9.20 1.73
CA SER A 76 10.87 8.64 0.62
C SER A 76 9.71 7.73 1.03
N GLU A 77 8.97 7.29 0.02
CA GLU A 77 7.93 6.27 0.20
C GLU A 77 8.50 5.00 0.81
N ILE A 78 9.71 4.62 0.38
CA ILE A 78 10.38 3.41 0.90
C ILE A 78 10.56 3.51 2.41
N GLU A 79 10.99 4.69 2.91
CA GLU A 79 11.14 4.88 4.35
C GLU A 79 9.81 4.76 5.09
N ARG A 80 8.74 5.32 4.53
CA ARG A 80 7.41 5.22 5.14
C ARG A 80 6.92 3.78 5.17
N ILE A 81 7.13 3.05 4.07
CA ILE A 81 6.75 1.63 4.00
C ILE A 81 7.54 0.84 5.05
N ASN A 82 8.84 1.07 5.17
CA ASN A 82 9.66 0.36 6.15
C ASN A 82 9.24 0.65 7.59
N GLU A 83 8.74 1.85 7.88
CA GLU A 83 8.18 2.16 9.20
C GLU A 83 7.01 1.22 9.52
N VAL A 84 6.10 1.07 8.57
CA VAL A 84 4.93 0.20 8.76
C VAL A 84 5.36 -1.27 8.85
N ILE A 85 6.32 -1.68 8.03
CA ILE A 85 6.86 -3.03 8.09
C ILE A 85 7.38 -3.32 9.50
N GLY A 86 8.11 -2.39 10.10
CA GLY A 86 8.63 -2.55 11.46
C GLY A 86 7.55 -2.53 12.51
N GLU A 87 6.60 -1.60 12.41
CA GLU A 87 5.52 -1.46 13.40
C GLU A 87 4.62 -2.69 13.45
N HIS A 88 4.42 -3.37 12.34
CA HIS A 88 3.52 -4.52 12.24
C HIS A 88 4.24 -5.85 12.09
N THR A 89 5.56 -5.86 12.14
CA THR A 89 6.37 -7.07 11.98
C THR A 89 6.01 -7.80 10.68
N ILE A 90 5.97 -7.05 9.58
CA ILE A 90 5.62 -7.60 8.26
C ILE A 90 6.83 -8.34 7.70
N LYS A 91 6.66 -9.61 7.34
CA LYS A 91 7.71 -10.43 6.74
C LYS A 91 7.50 -10.57 5.23
N LYS A 92 6.26 -10.68 4.79
CA LYS A 92 5.90 -10.82 3.38
C LYS A 92 4.94 -9.70 3.00
N LEU A 93 5.34 -8.92 2.00
CA LEU A 93 4.57 -7.77 1.53
C LEU A 93 4.08 -8.08 0.12
N GLY A 94 2.76 -8.22 -0.04
CA GLY A 94 2.17 -8.42 -1.35
C GLY A 94 2.21 -7.13 -2.16
N PHE A 95 2.43 -7.23 -3.46
CA PHE A 95 2.49 -6.04 -4.31
C PHE A 95 1.82 -6.30 -5.67
N GLU A 96 1.61 -5.22 -6.41
CA GLU A 96 0.98 -5.26 -7.73
C GLU A 96 2.06 -5.32 -8.79
N GLU A 97 2.41 -6.51 -9.24
CA GLU A 97 3.50 -6.69 -10.19
C GLU A 97 3.18 -6.10 -11.57
N SER A 98 1.92 -5.92 -11.91
CA SER A 98 1.54 -5.30 -13.18
C SER A 98 1.68 -3.78 -13.18
N ASP A 99 1.88 -3.17 -12.02
CA ASP A 99 1.99 -1.72 -11.87
C ASP A 99 3.41 -1.27 -11.56
N MET A 100 4.36 -2.17 -11.54
CA MET A 100 5.73 -1.85 -11.14
C MET A 100 6.69 -2.17 -12.26
N THR A 101 7.53 -1.19 -12.64
CA THR A 101 8.58 -1.47 -13.62
C THR A 101 9.62 -2.39 -12.99
N TYR A 102 10.38 -3.07 -13.82
CA TYR A 102 11.45 -3.92 -13.32
C TYR A 102 12.48 -3.15 -12.50
N ALA A 103 12.85 -1.95 -12.96
CA ALA A 103 13.81 -1.11 -12.25
C ALA A 103 13.27 -0.72 -10.85
N MET A 104 12.01 -0.38 -10.76
CA MET A 104 11.37 -0.04 -9.49
C MET A 104 11.30 -1.26 -8.57
N PHE A 105 10.99 -2.42 -9.12
CA PHE A 105 10.98 -3.67 -8.35
C PHE A 105 12.35 -3.96 -7.75
N LEU A 106 13.42 -3.83 -8.53
CA LEU A 106 14.76 -4.08 -8.04
C LEU A 106 15.14 -3.13 -6.89
N GLU A 107 14.74 -1.85 -6.99
CA GLU A 107 14.97 -0.88 -5.93
C GLU A 107 14.20 -1.26 -4.66
N PHE A 108 12.92 -1.58 -4.81
CA PHE A 108 12.07 -1.95 -3.69
C PHE A 108 12.56 -3.23 -3.02
N GLN A 109 12.93 -4.23 -3.84
CA GLN A 109 13.45 -5.50 -3.33
C GLN A 109 14.73 -5.30 -2.52
N LYS A 110 15.59 -4.37 -2.96
CA LYS A 110 16.84 -4.07 -2.28
C LYS A 110 16.63 -3.34 -0.96
N GLU A 111 15.68 -2.40 -0.93
CA GLU A 111 15.57 -1.45 0.18
C GLU A 111 14.43 -1.74 1.18
N LEU A 112 13.40 -2.46 0.78
CA LEU A 112 12.33 -2.81 1.70
C LEU A 112 12.73 -3.96 2.63
N HIS A 113 12.34 -3.85 3.88
CA HIS A 113 12.68 -4.82 4.93
C HIS A 113 11.69 -5.98 5.00
N ALA A 114 11.14 -6.39 3.87
CA ALA A 114 10.22 -7.51 3.76
C ALA A 114 10.40 -8.19 2.41
N VAL A 115 9.99 -9.44 2.30
CA VAL A 115 10.00 -10.16 1.04
C VAL A 115 8.80 -9.72 0.21
N LEU A 116 9.03 -9.31 -1.03
CA LEU A 116 7.95 -8.92 -1.95
C LEU A 116 7.34 -10.16 -2.58
N VAL A 117 6.00 -10.25 -2.57
CA VAL A 117 5.25 -11.37 -3.12
C VAL A 117 4.24 -10.84 -4.15
N PRO A 118 4.30 -11.27 -5.40
CA PRO A 118 3.32 -10.79 -6.40
C PRO A 118 1.91 -11.26 -6.06
N MET A 119 0.97 -10.32 -6.05
CA MET A 119 -0.42 -10.59 -5.65
C MET A 119 -1.44 -10.07 -6.65
N GLN A 120 -1.00 -9.62 -7.83
CA GLN A 120 -1.90 -8.99 -8.81
C GLN A 120 -3.11 -9.86 -9.14
N LYS A 121 -2.88 -11.13 -9.39
CA LYS A 121 -3.95 -12.06 -9.78
C LYS A 121 -5.03 -12.15 -8.71
N LYS A 122 -4.64 -12.23 -7.45
CA LYS A 122 -5.58 -12.34 -6.33
C LYS A 122 -6.30 -11.02 -6.08
N ILE A 123 -5.61 -9.90 -6.20
CA ILE A 123 -6.22 -8.58 -6.08
C ILE A 123 -7.26 -8.38 -7.18
N ASP A 124 -6.91 -8.72 -8.43
CA ASP A 124 -7.84 -8.59 -9.55
C ASP A 124 -9.06 -9.49 -9.37
N ALA A 125 -8.86 -10.69 -8.85
CA ALA A 125 -9.95 -11.66 -8.67
C ALA A 125 -10.99 -11.16 -7.66
N PHE A 126 -10.56 -10.62 -6.51
CA PHE A 126 -11.54 -10.17 -5.51
C PHE A 126 -12.28 -8.92 -5.96
N ARG A 127 -11.65 -8.07 -6.76
CA ARG A 127 -12.32 -6.87 -7.28
C ARG A 127 -13.37 -7.20 -8.34
N ALA A 128 -13.19 -8.32 -9.04
CA ALA A 128 -14.13 -8.75 -10.08
C ALA A 128 -15.42 -9.35 -9.51
N SER A 129 -15.43 -9.67 -8.22
CA SER A 129 -16.59 -10.31 -7.57
C SER A 129 -17.57 -9.31 -6.95
#